data_854ea13ec979c4f45f1d86ad9f63bbea
#
_entry.id   854ea13ec979c4f45f1d86ad9f63bbea
#
_cell.length_a   1.000
_cell.length_b   1.000
_cell.length_c   1.000
_cell.angle_alpha   90.00
_cell.angle_beta   90.00
_cell.angle_gamma   90.00
#
_symmetry.space_group_name_H-M   'P 1'
#
loop_
_entity.id
_entity.type
_entity.pdbx_description
1 polymer ?
#
loop_
_entity_poly.entity_id
_entity_poly.type
_entity_poly.pdbx_seq_one_letter_code
_entity_poly.pdbx_strand_id
1 'polypeptide(L)'
;EAKICMNSNYLCDIGDGQNLSENLSTFSAHITNVLDILRRVNDQSLVLMDELGSGTDPLEGMGIAVAILEELKKSGALFLVTTHYPEVKVYAEQTEGIVNARMTFDKDSLLPTYQMIIGEAGESCAFYIADRLGMPESMLKVAVEAAYGKKAAEDFMAHNTNILEKKKTGSIKKIKKTSKKANMTQIGRAHV
;
A
#
# COMPACT_ATOMS: atom_id res chain seq x y z
N GLU A 1 1.60 -4.40 25.54
CA GLU A 1 2.95 -4.82 25.93
C GLU A 1 3.73 -5.09 24.64
N ALA A 2 4.89 -4.44 24.46
CA ALA A 2 5.76 -4.66 23.31
C ALA A 2 7.01 -5.42 23.74
N LYS A 3 7.46 -6.38 22.91
CA LYS A 3 8.75 -7.06 23.04
C LYS A 3 9.63 -6.64 21.89
N ILE A 4 10.78 -6.03 22.17
CA ILE A 4 11.70 -5.50 21.17
C ILE A 4 13.04 -6.20 21.36
N CYS A 5 13.62 -6.70 20.25
CA CYS A 5 14.96 -7.25 20.25
C CYS A 5 15.99 -6.12 20.48
N MET A 6 17.00 -6.39 21.28
CA MET A 6 18.13 -5.48 21.46
C MET A 6 19.12 -5.71 20.32
N ASN A 7 19.03 -4.88 19.31
CA ASN A 7 20.00 -4.89 18.21
C ASN A 7 21.18 -3.99 18.53
N SER A 8 22.38 -4.32 18.05
CA SER A 8 23.57 -3.50 18.23
C SER A 8 23.64 -2.34 17.23
N ASN A 9 22.99 -2.49 16.06
CA ASN A 9 22.94 -1.50 15.00
C ASN A 9 21.50 -1.24 14.55
N TYR A 10 21.16 0.04 14.38
CA TYR A 10 19.91 0.49 13.77
C TYR A 10 20.28 1.30 12.54
N LEU A 11 20.00 0.77 11.35
CA LEU A 11 20.40 1.35 10.06
C LEU A 11 19.13 1.68 9.29
N CYS A 12 19.03 2.89 8.75
CA CYS A 12 17.83 3.29 8.03
C CYS A 12 18.11 4.12 6.79
N ASP A 13 17.30 3.89 5.76
CA ASP A 13 17.12 4.70 4.58
C ASP A 13 15.62 5.04 4.47
N ILE A 14 15.19 6.09 5.16
CA ILE A 14 13.80 6.51 5.28
C ILE A 14 13.71 8.01 4.98
N GLY A 15 12.76 8.38 4.15
CA GLY A 15 12.43 9.76 3.83
C GLY A 15 12.84 10.17 2.43
N ASP A 16 12.13 11.19 1.92
CA ASP A 16 12.45 11.84 0.67
C ASP A 16 13.78 12.57 0.81
N GLY A 17 14.78 12.14 0.07
CA GLY A 17 16.11 12.79 0.02
C GLY A 17 16.06 14.22 -0.54
N GLN A 18 15.16 15.06 0.01
CA GLN A 18 14.98 16.47 -0.38
C GLN A 18 16.06 17.38 0.21
N ASN A 19 17.29 16.93 0.29
CA ASN A 19 18.40 17.84 0.51
C ASN A 19 18.71 18.54 -0.82
N LEU A 20 18.07 19.69 -1.01
CA LEU A 20 18.22 20.62 -2.14
C LEU A 20 19.65 21.18 -2.37
N SER A 21 20.65 20.74 -1.63
CA SER A 21 21.99 21.30 -1.66
C SER A 21 23.04 20.51 -2.44
N GLU A 22 22.74 19.29 -2.87
CA GLU A 22 23.68 18.51 -3.69
C GLU A 22 22.98 18.00 -4.97
N ASN A 23 23.60 18.30 -6.12
CA ASN A 23 23.16 17.97 -7.48
C ASN A 23 23.18 16.45 -7.80
N LEU A 24 23.13 15.57 -6.81
CA LEU A 24 22.90 14.14 -7.03
C LEU A 24 21.39 13.90 -7.18
N SER A 25 21.00 13.08 -8.17
CA SER A 25 19.62 12.66 -8.29
C SER A 25 19.20 11.95 -6.99
N THR A 26 17.93 12.02 -6.62
CA THR A 26 17.36 11.34 -5.44
C THR A 26 17.77 9.86 -5.38
N PHE A 27 17.78 9.19 -6.53
CA PHE A 27 18.24 7.82 -6.67
C PHE A 27 19.70 7.61 -6.24
N SER A 28 20.64 8.48 -6.69
CA SER A 28 22.07 8.36 -6.33
C SER A 28 22.29 8.54 -4.83
N ALA A 29 21.54 9.43 -4.18
CA ALA A 29 21.62 9.65 -2.74
C ALA A 29 21.15 8.41 -1.96
N HIS A 30 20.00 7.84 -2.34
CA HIS A 30 19.47 6.59 -1.76
C HIS A 30 20.47 5.43 -1.93
N ILE A 31 20.97 5.21 -3.13
CA ILE A 31 21.95 4.13 -3.38
C ILE A 31 23.24 4.32 -2.58
N THR A 32 23.73 5.54 -2.44
CA THR A 32 24.91 5.80 -1.61
C THR A 32 24.69 5.43 -0.15
N ASN A 33 23.53 5.79 0.42
CA ASN A 33 23.15 5.42 1.78
C ASN A 33 22.95 3.89 1.94
N VAL A 34 22.26 3.27 1.00
CA VAL A 34 22.07 1.80 0.98
C VAL A 34 23.41 1.07 0.93
N LEU A 35 24.37 1.51 0.12
CA LEU A 35 25.71 0.92 0.06
C LEU A 35 26.46 1.09 1.38
N ASP A 36 26.30 2.22 2.09
CA ASP A 36 26.88 2.39 3.43
C ASP A 36 26.23 1.45 4.45
N ILE A 37 24.91 1.29 4.41
CA ILE A 37 24.18 0.31 5.23
C ILE A 37 24.70 -1.10 4.98
N LEU A 38 24.83 -1.53 3.72
CA LEU A 38 25.32 -2.87 3.36
C LEU A 38 26.76 -3.15 3.80
N ARG A 39 27.61 -2.12 3.93
CA ARG A 39 28.97 -2.27 4.48
C ARG A 39 28.99 -2.48 5.99
N ARG A 40 27.96 -2.07 6.70
CA ARG A 40 27.88 -2.03 8.17
C ARG A 40 26.94 -3.07 8.75
N VAL A 41 26.05 -3.62 7.95
CA VAL A 41 25.02 -4.58 8.36
C VAL A 41 25.64 -5.90 8.80
N ASN A 42 25.09 -6.50 9.86
CA ASN A 42 25.42 -7.83 10.37
C ASN A 42 24.18 -8.46 11.02
N ASP A 43 24.32 -9.66 11.56
CA ASP A 43 23.27 -10.46 12.19
C ASP A 43 22.63 -9.83 13.46
N GLN A 44 23.23 -8.77 14.00
CA GLN A 44 22.71 -7.99 15.13
C GLN A 44 22.16 -6.62 14.69
N SER A 45 21.88 -6.44 13.41
CA SER A 45 21.36 -5.21 12.86
C SER A 45 19.84 -5.26 12.66
N LEU A 46 19.17 -4.12 12.88
CA LEU A 46 17.85 -3.84 12.35
C LEU A 46 17.98 -2.82 11.23
N VAL A 47 17.49 -3.18 10.04
CA VAL A 47 17.53 -2.34 8.85
C VAL A 47 16.12 -1.93 8.46
N LEU A 48 15.91 -0.63 8.24
CA LEU A 48 14.66 -0.06 7.77
C LEU A 48 14.90 0.67 6.46
N MET A 49 14.20 0.29 5.39
CA MET A 49 14.30 0.96 4.08
C MET A 49 12.92 1.29 3.54
N ASP A 50 12.77 2.51 3.04
CA ASP A 50 11.53 2.97 2.44
C ASP A 50 11.68 3.14 0.92
N GLU A 51 10.64 2.72 0.18
CA GLU A 51 10.57 2.80 -1.29
C GLU A 51 11.81 2.25 -2.02
N LEU A 52 12.30 1.08 -1.59
CA LEU A 52 13.52 0.49 -2.13
C LEU A 52 13.47 0.35 -3.66
N GLY A 53 14.50 0.89 -4.33
CA GLY A 53 14.66 0.86 -5.78
C GLY A 53 13.93 1.99 -6.52
N SER A 54 13.25 2.91 -5.84
CA SER A 54 12.56 4.05 -6.46
C SER A 54 13.54 5.06 -7.09
N GLY A 55 13.02 5.93 -7.96
CA GLY A 55 13.78 7.06 -8.53
C GLY A 55 14.61 6.74 -9.78
N THR A 56 14.47 5.55 -10.37
CA THR A 56 15.12 5.17 -11.64
C THR A 56 14.13 4.44 -12.56
N ASP A 57 14.62 3.88 -13.68
CA ASP A 57 13.82 3.00 -14.53
C ASP A 57 13.24 1.85 -13.68
N PRO A 58 11.92 1.54 -13.80
CA PRO A 58 11.27 0.55 -12.96
C PRO A 58 11.91 -0.85 -13.01
N LEU A 59 12.39 -1.28 -14.17
CA LEU A 59 13.00 -2.59 -14.33
C LEU A 59 14.38 -2.66 -13.67
N GLU A 60 15.18 -1.59 -13.80
CA GLU A 60 16.47 -1.46 -13.15
C GLU A 60 16.30 -1.33 -11.63
N GLY A 61 15.36 -0.49 -11.18
CA GLY A 61 15.04 -0.31 -9.76
C GLY A 61 14.60 -1.61 -9.08
N MET A 62 13.73 -2.38 -9.74
CA MET A 62 13.32 -3.71 -9.29
C MET A 62 14.51 -4.66 -9.15
N GLY A 63 15.39 -4.72 -10.17
CA GLY A 63 16.58 -5.56 -10.13
C GLY A 63 17.55 -5.22 -9.00
N ILE A 64 17.74 -3.91 -8.76
CA ILE A 64 18.56 -3.41 -7.65
C ILE A 64 17.91 -3.76 -6.30
N ALA A 65 16.59 -3.61 -6.17
CA ALA A 65 15.86 -3.95 -4.95
C ALA A 65 16.04 -5.44 -4.59
N VAL A 66 15.91 -6.34 -5.56
CA VAL A 66 16.15 -7.79 -5.35
C VAL A 66 17.60 -8.06 -4.92
N ALA A 67 18.58 -7.44 -5.55
CA ALA A 67 19.99 -7.62 -5.19
C ALA A 67 20.28 -7.16 -3.75
N ILE A 68 19.70 -6.03 -3.32
CA ILE A 68 19.85 -5.53 -1.95
C ILE A 68 19.19 -6.47 -0.94
N LEU A 69 17.98 -6.98 -1.22
CA LEU A 69 17.30 -7.94 -0.37
C LEU A 69 18.10 -9.25 -0.20
N GLU A 70 18.77 -9.72 -1.25
CA GLU A 70 19.67 -10.88 -1.16
C GLU A 70 20.86 -10.61 -0.23
N GLU A 71 21.48 -9.45 -0.29
CA GLU A 71 22.59 -9.09 0.60
C GLU A 71 22.13 -8.94 2.05
N LEU A 72 20.97 -8.30 2.29
CA LEU A 72 20.38 -8.21 3.63
C LEU A 72 20.06 -9.60 4.19
N LYS A 73 19.50 -10.49 3.40
CA LYS A 73 19.24 -11.87 3.79
C LYS A 73 20.54 -12.61 4.18
N LYS A 74 21.60 -12.49 3.38
CA LYS A 74 22.93 -13.11 3.66
C LYS A 74 23.55 -12.58 4.94
N SER A 75 23.32 -11.31 5.30
CA SER A 75 23.86 -10.72 6.52
C SER A 75 23.25 -11.29 7.80
N GLY A 76 22.09 -11.95 7.72
CA GLY A 76 21.33 -12.43 8.87
C GLY A 76 20.60 -11.34 9.66
N ALA A 77 20.63 -10.10 9.18
CA ALA A 77 19.97 -8.97 9.82
C ALA A 77 18.43 -9.10 9.82
N LEU A 78 17.80 -8.52 10.81
CA LEU A 78 16.37 -8.23 10.74
C LEU A 78 16.15 -7.00 9.87
N PHE A 79 15.24 -7.07 8.90
CA PHE A 79 14.95 -5.92 8.04
C PHE A 79 13.46 -5.76 7.77
N LEU A 80 13.03 -4.49 7.61
CA LEU A 80 11.74 -4.10 7.09
C LEU A 80 11.96 -3.18 5.90
N VAL A 81 11.38 -3.54 4.77
CA VAL A 81 11.57 -2.82 3.51
C VAL A 81 10.21 -2.57 2.88
N THR A 82 9.94 -1.33 2.48
CA THR A 82 8.78 -1.03 1.66
C THR A 82 9.19 -0.93 0.18
N THR A 83 8.30 -1.36 -0.71
CA THR A 83 8.46 -1.23 -2.15
C THR A 83 7.10 -1.28 -2.84
N HIS A 84 7.02 -0.68 -4.01
CA HIS A 84 5.83 -0.72 -4.86
C HIS A 84 5.95 -1.70 -6.04
N TYR A 85 7.08 -2.41 -6.19
CA TYR A 85 7.32 -3.35 -7.29
C TYR A 85 6.60 -4.69 -7.07
N PRO A 86 5.65 -5.08 -7.96
CA PRO A 86 4.96 -6.36 -7.84
C PRO A 86 5.90 -7.56 -7.90
N GLU A 87 6.96 -7.48 -8.71
CA GLU A 87 7.93 -8.56 -8.90
C GLU A 87 8.73 -8.84 -7.63
N VAL A 88 9.00 -7.81 -6.81
CA VAL A 88 9.66 -7.99 -5.50
C VAL A 88 8.76 -8.75 -4.52
N LYS A 89 7.44 -8.58 -4.61
CA LYS A 89 6.49 -9.37 -3.81
C LYS A 89 6.52 -10.85 -4.20
N VAL A 90 6.55 -11.14 -5.51
CA VAL A 90 6.68 -12.51 -6.03
C VAL A 90 8.03 -13.13 -5.62
N TYR A 91 9.12 -12.36 -5.71
CA TYR A 91 10.43 -12.78 -5.23
C TYR A 91 10.40 -13.15 -3.74
N ALA A 92 9.78 -12.34 -2.89
CA ALA A 92 9.64 -12.59 -1.46
C ALA A 92 8.83 -13.87 -1.16
N GLU A 93 7.76 -14.14 -1.92
CA GLU A 93 6.97 -15.38 -1.78
C GLU A 93 7.78 -16.65 -2.09
N GLN A 94 8.78 -16.55 -2.97
CA GLN A 94 9.60 -17.67 -3.42
C GLN A 94 10.93 -17.79 -2.63
N THR A 95 11.20 -16.87 -1.71
CA THR A 95 12.49 -16.77 -1.04
C THR A 95 12.34 -17.07 0.45
N GLU A 96 12.93 -18.17 0.90
CA GLU A 96 12.96 -18.51 2.33
C GLU A 96 13.67 -17.41 3.14
N GLY A 97 13.11 -17.04 4.29
CA GLY A 97 13.62 -16.01 5.18
C GLY A 97 13.13 -14.59 4.86
N ILE A 98 12.36 -14.40 3.78
CA ILE A 98 11.68 -13.13 3.48
C ILE A 98 10.17 -13.36 3.52
N VAL A 99 9.44 -12.48 4.16
CA VAL A 99 7.98 -12.60 4.32
C VAL A 99 7.32 -11.30 3.85
N ASN A 100 6.33 -11.44 2.96
CA ASN A 100 5.49 -10.31 2.59
C ASN A 100 4.65 -9.84 3.78
N ALA A 101 4.42 -8.54 3.84
CA ALA A 101 3.48 -7.92 4.76
C ALA A 101 2.73 -6.79 4.05
N ARG A 102 1.50 -6.54 4.46
CA ARG A 102 0.72 -5.42 3.94
C ARG A 102 0.15 -4.57 5.05
N MET A 103 0.07 -3.28 4.80
CA MET A 103 -0.69 -2.35 5.62
C MET A 103 -2.16 -2.37 5.19
N THR A 104 -3.07 -2.32 6.16
CA THR A 104 -4.50 -2.22 5.86
C THR A 104 -4.96 -0.77 5.86
N PHE A 105 -6.01 -0.49 5.10
CA PHE A 105 -6.70 0.78 5.11
C PHE A 105 -8.22 0.55 5.03
N ASP A 106 -8.97 1.50 5.53
CA ASP A 106 -10.43 1.48 5.43
C ASP A 106 -10.85 1.88 4.01
N LYS A 107 -11.50 0.96 3.29
CA LYS A 107 -11.91 1.17 1.89
C LYS A 107 -13.01 2.23 1.74
N ASP A 108 -13.79 2.52 2.77
CA ASP A 108 -14.87 3.51 2.68
C ASP A 108 -14.38 4.93 2.96
N SER A 109 -13.53 5.12 3.95
CA SER A 109 -12.94 6.40 4.32
C SER A 109 -11.63 6.73 3.62
N LEU A 110 -10.97 5.76 3.02
CA LEU A 110 -9.60 5.80 2.47
C LEU A 110 -8.54 6.15 3.53
N LEU A 111 -8.85 5.97 4.81
CA LEU A 111 -7.91 6.25 5.88
C LEU A 111 -7.09 5.01 6.25
N PRO A 112 -5.81 5.19 6.64
CA PRO A 112 -4.99 4.10 7.12
C PRO A 112 -5.54 3.58 8.46
N THR A 113 -5.56 2.26 8.63
CA THR A 113 -5.95 1.62 9.88
C THR A 113 -4.75 1.37 10.79
N TYR A 114 -3.54 1.60 10.30
CA TYR A 114 -2.26 1.34 10.99
C TYR A 114 -2.08 -0.13 11.44
N GLN A 115 -2.74 -1.05 10.76
CA GLN A 115 -2.60 -2.48 11.01
C GLN A 115 -1.76 -3.13 9.91
N MET A 116 -0.76 -3.91 10.33
CA MET A 116 0.09 -4.70 9.45
C MET A 116 -0.33 -6.16 9.52
N ILE A 117 -0.50 -6.79 8.35
CA ILE A 117 -0.77 -8.23 8.22
C ILE A 117 0.48 -8.87 7.62
N ILE A 118 1.07 -9.78 8.38
CA ILE A 118 2.28 -10.53 7.98
C ILE A 118 1.84 -11.81 7.25
N GLY A 119 2.57 -12.18 6.20
CA GLY A 119 2.29 -13.37 5.38
C GLY A 119 1.40 -13.07 4.16
N GLU A 120 0.97 -11.84 3.97
CA GLU A 120 0.14 -11.43 2.83
C GLU A 120 0.81 -10.30 2.04
N ALA A 121 0.85 -10.44 0.71
CA ALA A 121 1.27 -9.36 -0.17
C ALA A 121 0.15 -8.30 -0.29
N GLY A 122 0.53 -7.02 -0.33
CA GLY A 122 -0.42 -5.92 -0.57
C GLY A 122 -0.89 -5.87 -2.02
N GLU A 123 -2.19 -5.68 -2.22
CA GLU A 123 -2.77 -5.40 -3.53
C GLU A 123 -2.62 -3.92 -3.91
N SER A 124 -2.51 -3.63 -5.20
CA SER A 124 -2.60 -2.25 -5.69
C SER A 124 -4.04 -1.75 -5.60
N CYS A 125 -4.25 -0.61 -4.95
CA CYS A 125 -5.56 0.01 -4.80
C CYS A 125 -5.69 1.34 -5.56
N ALA A 126 -4.74 1.67 -6.44
CA ALA A 126 -4.68 2.96 -7.12
C ALA A 126 -5.97 3.27 -7.92
N PHE A 127 -6.47 2.34 -8.69
CA PHE A 127 -7.71 2.54 -9.46
C PHE A 127 -8.95 2.65 -8.57
N TYR A 128 -8.99 1.90 -7.49
CA TYR A 128 -10.06 2.01 -6.49
C TYR A 128 -10.04 3.40 -5.82
N ILE A 129 -8.87 3.87 -5.44
CA ILE A 129 -8.70 5.21 -4.84
C ILE A 129 -9.07 6.29 -5.85
N ALA A 130 -8.62 6.19 -7.11
CA ALA A 130 -8.94 7.14 -8.17
C ALA A 130 -10.46 7.24 -8.42
N ASP A 131 -11.16 6.10 -8.47
CA ASP A 131 -12.63 6.04 -8.57
C ASP A 131 -13.31 6.76 -7.39
N ARG A 132 -12.85 6.50 -6.18
CA ARG A 132 -13.40 7.11 -4.95
C ARG A 132 -13.14 8.62 -4.86
N LEU A 133 -12.06 9.09 -5.44
CA LEU A 133 -11.72 10.52 -5.55
C LEU A 133 -12.43 11.21 -6.72
N GLY A 134 -13.22 10.49 -7.51
CA GLY A 134 -14.07 11.04 -8.56
C GLY A 134 -13.44 11.08 -9.95
N MET A 135 -12.47 10.19 -10.23
CA MET A 135 -11.98 10.01 -11.60
C MET A 135 -13.15 9.60 -12.50
N PRO A 136 -13.37 10.27 -13.66
CA PRO A 136 -14.46 9.91 -14.58
C PRO A 136 -14.36 8.44 -15.01
N GLU A 137 -15.49 7.74 -15.07
CA GLU A 137 -15.58 6.32 -15.43
C GLU A 137 -14.90 6.02 -16.78
N SER A 138 -15.06 6.90 -17.76
CA SER A 138 -14.41 6.77 -19.07
C SER A 138 -12.87 6.79 -18.98
N MET A 139 -12.31 7.62 -18.11
CA MET A 139 -10.86 7.68 -17.87
C MET A 139 -10.38 6.45 -17.11
N LEU A 140 -11.13 6.04 -16.08
CA LEU A 140 -10.80 4.86 -15.28
C LEU A 140 -10.76 3.60 -16.11
N LYS A 141 -11.75 3.43 -17.03
CA LYS A 141 -11.77 2.32 -17.98
C LYS A 141 -10.53 2.28 -18.86
N VAL A 142 -10.14 3.40 -19.43
CA VAL A 142 -8.93 3.51 -20.28
C VAL A 142 -7.67 3.21 -19.46
N ALA A 143 -7.59 3.70 -18.21
CA ALA A 143 -6.45 3.46 -17.35
C ALA A 143 -6.29 1.97 -16.96
N VAL A 144 -7.38 1.30 -16.60
CA VAL A 144 -7.36 -0.13 -16.28
C VAL A 144 -7.07 -0.96 -17.54
N GLU A 145 -7.64 -0.60 -18.70
CA GLU A 145 -7.37 -1.28 -19.98
C GLU A 145 -5.89 -1.15 -20.37
N ALA A 146 -5.29 0.01 -20.21
CA ALA A 146 -3.88 0.25 -20.49
C ALA A 146 -2.95 -0.55 -19.56
N ALA A 147 -3.32 -0.72 -18.29
CA ALA A 147 -2.51 -1.43 -17.32
C ALA A 147 -2.65 -2.95 -17.37
N TYR A 148 -3.88 -3.46 -17.52
CA TYR A 148 -4.21 -4.87 -17.32
C TYR A 148 -4.97 -5.51 -18.51
N GLY A 149 -5.23 -4.76 -19.56
CA GLY A 149 -5.93 -5.20 -20.76
C GLY A 149 -7.46 -5.10 -20.66
N LYS A 150 -8.10 -5.27 -21.82
CA LYS A 150 -9.54 -5.01 -22.02
C LYS A 150 -10.45 -5.82 -21.09
N LYS A 151 -10.15 -7.12 -20.93
CA LYS A 151 -10.96 -8.00 -20.07
C LYS A 151 -10.95 -7.55 -18.62
N ALA A 152 -9.77 -7.18 -18.10
CA ALA A 152 -9.64 -6.69 -16.72
C ALA A 152 -10.40 -5.37 -16.52
N ALA A 153 -10.44 -4.49 -17.52
CA ALA A 153 -11.22 -3.27 -17.47
C ALA A 153 -12.73 -3.55 -17.41
N GLU A 154 -13.24 -4.48 -18.20
CA GLU A 154 -14.64 -4.89 -18.18
C GLU A 154 -15.03 -5.48 -16.81
N ASP A 155 -14.21 -6.37 -16.25
CA ASP A 155 -14.42 -6.99 -14.92
C ASP A 155 -14.38 -5.95 -13.82
N PHE A 156 -13.42 -5.02 -13.85
CA PHE A 156 -13.30 -3.94 -12.87
C PHE A 156 -14.52 -3.01 -12.86
N MET A 157 -14.98 -2.59 -14.05
CA MET A 157 -16.16 -1.73 -14.19
C MET A 157 -17.44 -2.41 -13.72
N ALA A 158 -17.65 -3.70 -14.07
CA ALA A 158 -18.79 -4.48 -13.61
C ALA A 158 -18.81 -4.64 -12.08
N HIS A 159 -17.65 -4.82 -11.46
CA HIS A 159 -17.53 -4.93 -10.00
C HIS A 159 -17.87 -3.62 -9.29
N ASN A 160 -17.36 -2.49 -9.78
CA ASN A 160 -17.62 -1.17 -9.21
C ASN A 160 -19.09 -0.75 -9.36
N THR A 161 -19.74 -1.03 -10.50
CA THR A 161 -21.16 -0.79 -10.72
C THR A 161 -22.01 -1.53 -9.69
N ASN A 162 -21.72 -2.80 -9.41
CA ASN A 162 -22.42 -3.61 -8.41
C ASN A 162 -22.28 -3.06 -6.97
N ILE A 163 -21.13 -2.50 -6.62
CA ILE A 163 -20.90 -1.88 -5.32
C ILE A 163 -21.71 -0.58 -5.18
N LEU A 164 -21.74 0.25 -6.23
CA LEU A 164 -22.48 1.51 -6.25
C LEU A 164 -24.01 1.28 -6.16
N GLU A 165 -24.52 0.27 -6.85
CA GLU A 165 -25.96 -0.09 -6.76
C GLU A 165 -26.34 -0.62 -5.37
N LYS A 166 -25.51 -1.45 -4.76
CA LYS A 166 -25.72 -1.92 -3.37
C LYS A 166 -25.70 -0.76 -2.37
N LYS A 167 -24.85 0.24 -2.55
CA LYS A 167 -24.79 1.43 -1.68
C LYS A 167 -26.03 2.34 -1.90
N LYS A 168 -26.48 2.54 -3.14
CA LYS A 168 -27.72 3.29 -3.43
C LYS A 168 -28.95 2.63 -2.81
N THR A 169 -29.11 1.33 -2.94
CA THR A 169 -30.20 0.57 -2.34
C THR A 169 -30.13 0.51 -0.81
N GLY A 170 -28.95 0.45 -0.23
CA GLY A 170 -28.72 0.51 1.22
C GLY A 170 -29.08 1.88 1.82
N SER A 171 -28.69 2.97 1.14
CA SER A 171 -29.01 4.35 1.53
C SER A 171 -30.52 4.64 1.45
N ILE A 172 -31.20 4.16 0.40
CA ILE A 172 -32.66 4.29 0.25
C ILE A 172 -33.41 3.53 1.35
N LYS A 173 -32.93 2.33 1.75
CA LYS A 173 -33.49 1.57 2.87
C LYS A 173 -33.29 2.30 4.22
N LYS A 174 -32.17 2.97 4.41
CA LYS A 174 -31.86 3.73 5.63
C LYS A 174 -32.75 5.00 5.75
N ILE A 175 -32.95 5.72 4.64
CA ILE A 175 -33.83 6.91 4.57
C ILE A 175 -35.30 6.49 4.82
N LYS A 176 -35.78 5.41 4.20
CA LYS A 176 -37.15 4.91 4.44
C LYS A 176 -37.37 4.41 5.88
N LYS A 177 -36.33 3.91 6.56
CA LYS A 177 -36.41 3.47 7.97
C LYS A 177 -36.46 4.67 8.95
N THR A 178 -35.74 5.75 8.64
CA THR A 178 -35.74 7.00 9.41
C THR A 178 -37.06 7.78 9.23
N SER A 179 -37.59 7.87 8.01
CA SER A 179 -38.88 8.51 7.76
C SER A 179 -40.04 7.74 8.38
N LYS A 180 -40.02 6.40 8.38
CA LYS A 180 -41.04 5.59 9.10
C LYS A 180 -40.99 5.79 10.63
N LYS A 181 -39.78 5.97 11.20
CA LYS A 181 -39.60 6.22 12.64
C LYS A 181 -40.05 7.64 13.02
N ALA A 182 -39.85 8.64 12.16
CA ALA A 182 -40.32 10.01 12.35
C ALA A 182 -41.87 10.11 12.28
N ASN A 183 -42.52 9.41 11.33
CA ASN A 183 -43.97 9.38 11.24
C ASN A 183 -44.66 8.67 12.42
N MET A 184 -44.05 7.63 13.00
CA MET A 184 -44.57 6.96 14.20
C MET A 184 -44.45 7.83 15.46
N THR A 185 -43.50 8.77 15.51
CA THR A 185 -43.31 9.68 16.66
C THR A 185 -44.29 10.87 16.62
N GLN A 186 -44.80 11.22 15.42
CA GLN A 186 -45.84 12.30 15.29
C GLN A 186 -47.27 11.81 15.55
N ILE A 187 -47.55 10.52 15.36
CA ILE A 187 -48.89 9.96 15.61
C ILE A 187 -49.17 9.74 17.12
N GLY A 188 -48.09 9.70 17.97
CA GLY A 188 -48.22 9.53 19.42
C GLY A 188 -48.37 10.83 20.24
N ARG A 189 -48.57 12.01 19.61
CA ARG A 189 -48.69 13.32 20.31
C ARG A 189 -50.04 14.05 20.11
N ALA A 190 -51.01 13.36 19.59
CA ALA A 190 -52.34 13.95 19.42
C ALA A 190 -53.37 13.13 20.20
N HIS A 191 -53.31 13.16 21.54
CA HIS A 191 -54.39 12.87 22.48
C HIS A 191 -53.83 13.01 23.90
N VAL A 192 -53.88 14.16 24.46
CA VAL A 192 -54.37 14.54 25.81
C VAL A 192 -54.63 16.03 25.81
#